data_48f63e068d323b67cd655344c359dabe
#
_entry.id   48f63e068d323b67cd655344c359dabe
#
_cell.length_a   1.000
_cell.length_b   1.000
_cell.length_c   1.000
_cell.angle_alpha   90.00
_cell.angle_beta   90.00
_cell.angle_gamma   90.00
#
_symmetry.space_group_name_H-M   'P 1'
#
loop_
_entity.id
_entity.type
_entity.pdbx_description
1 polymer ?
#
loop_
_entity_poly.entity_id
_entity_poly.type
_entity_poly.pdbx_seq_one_letter_code
_entity_poly.pdbx_strand_id
1 'polypeptide(L)'
;MQRLLLIFSCIILVILFALQGFQPQYQIPTIDQLEEDVQYTEGSGPEEALTEIYFDVDVLGVQEVTSQVLVDEFGLDSSHWSAVYGRYTNGRFGIADVFLIRPRPGHEDEVRECLETIKLSRMNLFRNFDVFGAYSLAENGSIYQRGDYYILLMIDNEEAVRNILRTYLPR
;
A
#
# COMPACT_ATOMS: atom_id res chain seq x y z
N MET A 1 -61.90 -39.38 -4.32
CA MET A 1 -60.45 -39.58 -4.05
C MET A 1 -59.56 -39.09 -5.21
N GLN A 2 -59.90 -39.32 -6.43
CA GLN A 2 -59.06 -38.94 -7.59
C GLN A 2 -58.78 -37.43 -7.76
N ARG A 3 -59.76 -36.55 -7.44
CA ARG A 3 -59.60 -35.08 -7.51
C ARG A 3 -58.68 -34.50 -6.42
N LEU A 4 -58.64 -35.15 -5.25
CA LEU A 4 -57.78 -34.73 -4.18
C LEU A 4 -56.29 -35.01 -4.48
N LEU A 5 -56.02 -36.11 -5.15
CA LEU A 5 -54.65 -36.53 -5.59
C LEU A 5 -54.08 -35.57 -6.64
N LEU A 6 -54.93 -35.08 -7.57
CA LEU A 6 -54.52 -34.11 -8.58
C LEU A 6 -54.14 -32.74 -7.99
N ILE A 7 -54.88 -32.28 -6.97
CA ILE A 7 -54.60 -30.99 -6.30
C ILE A 7 -53.29 -31.11 -5.53
N PHE A 8 -53.04 -32.22 -4.83
CA PHE A 8 -51.74 -32.44 -4.13
C PHE A 8 -50.57 -32.50 -5.08
N SER A 9 -50.74 -33.15 -6.26
CA SER A 9 -49.67 -33.22 -7.26
C SER A 9 -49.33 -31.84 -7.84
N CYS A 10 -50.32 -30.98 -8.10
CA CYS A 10 -50.09 -29.63 -8.58
C CYS A 10 -49.37 -28.74 -7.54
N ILE A 11 -49.70 -28.86 -6.25
CA ILE A 11 -49.07 -28.09 -5.18
C ILE A 11 -47.61 -28.49 -5.02
N ILE A 12 -47.26 -29.78 -5.08
CA ILE A 12 -45.87 -30.27 -5.01
C ILE A 12 -45.08 -29.76 -6.19
N LEU A 13 -45.64 -29.74 -7.41
CA LEU A 13 -44.94 -29.25 -8.60
C LEU A 13 -44.64 -27.75 -8.53
N VAL A 14 -45.57 -26.94 -7.99
CA VAL A 14 -45.34 -25.49 -7.80
C VAL A 14 -44.25 -25.23 -6.73
N ILE A 15 -44.22 -26.02 -5.67
CA ILE A 15 -43.19 -25.89 -4.64
C ILE A 15 -41.82 -26.29 -5.17
N LEU A 16 -41.73 -27.34 -5.99
CA LEU A 16 -40.48 -27.75 -6.65
C LEU A 16 -39.98 -26.70 -7.65
N PHE A 17 -40.86 -26.02 -8.38
CA PHE A 17 -40.46 -24.92 -9.26
C PHE A 17 -40.00 -23.67 -8.51
N ALA A 18 -40.61 -23.36 -7.37
CA ALA A 18 -40.21 -22.23 -6.53
C ALA A 18 -38.87 -22.47 -5.85
N LEU A 19 -38.48 -23.71 -5.55
CA LEU A 19 -37.21 -24.07 -4.98
C LEU A 19 -36.04 -24.08 -6.00
N GLN A 20 -36.32 -24.25 -7.29
CA GLN A 20 -35.32 -24.21 -8.37
C GLN A 20 -34.98 -22.77 -8.80
N GLY A 21 -35.79 -21.75 -8.45
CA GLY A 21 -35.59 -20.35 -8.80
C GLY A 21 -34.68 -19.58 -7.84
N PHE A 22 -34.27 -20.17 -6.71
CA PHE A 22 -33.43 -19.51 -5.72
C PHE A 22 -32.06 -20.19 -5.60
N GLN A 23 -31.29 -20.18 -6.69
CA GLN A 23 -29.85 -20.31 -6.56
C GLN A 23 -29.29 -18.90 -6.39
N PRO A 24 -28.72 -18.53 -5.23
CA PRO A 24 -27.95 -17.33 -5.16
C PRO A 24 -26.76 -17.55 -6.11
N GLN A 25 -26.74 -16.81 -7.22
CA GLN A 25 -25.56 -16.73 -8.08
C GLN A 25 -24.50 -15.98 -7.27
N TYR A 26 -23.70 -16.75 -6.56
CA TYR A 26 -22.47 -16.24 -5.96
C TYR A 26 -21.51 -15.93 -7.11
N GLN A 27 -21.60 -14.72 -7.63
CA GLN A 27 -20.55 -14.18 -8.50
C GLN A 27 -19.36 -13.87 -7.58
N ILE A 28 -18.34 -14.69 -7.69
CA ILE A 28 -17.03 -14.33 -7.12
C ILE A 28 -16.62 -13.07 -7.86
N PRO A 29 -16.51 -11.90 -7.18
CA PRO A 29 -16.08 -10.70 -7.87
C PRO A 29 -14.69 -10.92 -8.45
N THR A 30 -14.50 -10.57 -9.70
CA THR A 30 -13.18 -10.57 -10.35
C THR A 30 -12.29 -9.57 -9.65
N ILE A 31 -10.98 -9.80 -9.59
CA ILE A 31 -9.98 -8.93 -8.93
C ILE A 31 -10.17 -7.46 -9.36
N ASP A 32 -10.50 -7.22 -10.63
CA ASP A 32 -10.80 -5.89 -11.17
C ASP A 32 -12.06 -5.23 -10.56
N GLN A 33 -13.04 -6.01 -10.10
CA GLN A 33 -14.25 -5.50 -9.44
C GLN A 33 -14.05 -5.22 -7.95
N LEU A 34 -13.12 -5.92 -7.30
CA LEU A 34 -12.72 -5.63 -5.91
C LEU A 34 -11.88 -4.35 -5.80
N GLU A 35 -11.23 -3.94 -6.90
CA GLU A 35 -10.46 -2.70 -6.96
C GLU A 35 -11.32 -1.45 -7.21
N GLU A 36 -12.56 -1.60 -7.73
CA GLU A 36 -13.44 -0.46 -8.07
C GLU A 36 -14.23 0.09 -6.87
N ASP A 37 -14.41 -0.71 -5.81
CA ASP A 37 -15.23 -0.35 -4.63
C ASP A 37 -14.46 0.30 -3.46
N VAL A 38 -13.17 0.63 -3.62
CA VAL A 38 -12.46 1.43 -2.63
C VAL A 38 -12.91 2.89 -2.78
N GLN A 39 -13.99 3.25 -2.09
CA GLN A 39 -14.38 4.66 -1.91
C GLN A 39 -13.27 5.37 -1.12
N TYR A 40 -12.51 6.22 -1.80
CA TYR A 40 -11.62 7.17 -1.15
C TYR A 40 -12.45 8.08 -0.25
N THR A 41 -12.28 7.96 1.05
CA THR A 41 -12.91 8.86 2.01
C THR A 41 -12.26 10.22 1.84
N GLU A 42 -13.06 11.27 1.67
CA GLU A 42 -12.59 12.67 1.67
C GLU A 42 -11.80 12.92 2.97
N GLY A 43 -10.49 13.20 2.88
CA GLY A 43 -9.59 13.33 4.04
C GLY A 43 -8.51 12.24 4.14
N SER A 44 -8.53 11.24 3.23
CA SER A 44 -7.45 10.26 3.16
C SER A 44 -6.28 10.80 2.32
N GLY A 45 -5.06 10.62 2.80
CA GLY A 45 -3.86 11.12 2.13
C GLY A 45 -2.58 10.45 2.64
N PRO A 46 -1.41 10.91 2.17
CA PRO A 46 -0.13 10.33 2.55
C PRO A 46 0.13 10.35 4.06
N GLU A 47 -0.29 11.38 4.77
CA GLU A 47 -0.07 11.53 6.22
C GLU A 47 -0.88 10.52 7.03
N GLU A 48 -2.14 10.31 6.65
CA GLU A 48 -3.01 9.32 7.27
C GLU A 48 -2.49 7.89 6.98
N ALA A 49 -2.05 7.62 5.74
CA ALA A 49 -1.43 6.36 5.39
C ALA A 49 -0.19 6.07 6.26
N LEU A 50 0.69 7.06 6.42
CA LEU A 50 1.86 6.93 7.27
C LEU A 50 1.49 6.73 8.74
N THR A 51 0.45 7.39 9.22
CA THR A 51 -0.04 7.21 10.59
C THR A 51 -0.51 5.79 10.84
N GLU A 52 -1.24 5.19 9.90
CA GLU A 52 -1.68 3.80 10.00
C GLU A 52 -0.52 2.81 9.84
N ILE A 53 0.38 3.03 8.87
CA ILE A 53 1.57 2.17 8.67
C ILE A 53 2.41 2.09 9.95
N TYR A 54 2.62 3.20 10.62
CA TYR A 54 3.51 3.26 11.79
C TYR A 54 2.79 3.06 13.13
N PHE A 55 1.51 2.71 13.13
CA PHE A 55 0.77 2.44 14.36
C PHE A 55 1.36 1.27 15.15
N ASP A 56 1.79 0.20 14.47
CA ASP A 56 2.34 -1.01 15.08
C ASP A 56 3.85 -1.20 14.82
N VAL A 57 4.55 -0.18 14.31
CA VAL A 57 5.99 -0.25 14.04
C VAL A 57 6.77 0.01 15.32
N ASP A 58 7.42 -1.03 15.85
CA ASP A 58 8.28 -0.97 17.04
C ASP A 58 9.77 -0.90 16.63
N VAL A 59 10.18 0.20 16.02
CA VAL A 59 11.57 0.48 15.65
C VAL A 59 11.99 1.81 16.26
N LEU A 60 13.15 1.82 16.92
CA LEU A 60 13.68 3.04 17.55
C LEU A 60 14.18 4.03 16.51
N GLY A 61 14.02 5.32 16.81
CA GLY A 61 14.59 6.40 16.02
C GLY A 61 13.82 6.73 14.74
N VAL A 62 12.56 6.34 14.66
CA VAL A 62 11.67 6.76 13.55
C VAL A 62 11.47 8.27 13.62
N GLN A 63 11.71 8.94 12.49
CA GLN A 63 11.57 10.39 12.32
C GLN A 63 10.79 10.68 11.04
N GLU A 64 10.22 11.86 10.97
CA GLU A 64 9.53 12.36 9.78
C GLU A 64 10.53 12.69 8.66
N VAL A 65 10.18 12.34 7.44
CA VAL A 65 10.89 12.74 6.22
C VAL A 65 10.37 14.10 5.78
N THR A 66 11.26 15.07 5.75
CA THR A 66 10.98 16.40 5.19
C THR A 66 11.85 16.67 3.97
N SER A 67 11.51 17.67 3.17
CA SER A 67 12.35 18.12 2.06
C SER A 67 13.77 18.50 2.54
N GLN A 68 13.90 19.08 3.75
CA GLN A 68 15.18 19.43 4.32
C GLN A 68 16.03 18.20 4.69
N VAL A 69 15.40 17.15 5.22
CA VAL A 69 16.07 15.86 5.50
C VAL A 69 16.63 15.25 4.21
N LEU A 70 15.89 15.29 3.11
CA LEU A 70 16.36 14.78 1.82
C LEU A 70 17.58 15.54 1.31
N VAL A 71 17.62 16.84 1.51
CA VAL A 71 18.76 17.68 1.13
C VAL A 71 19.98 17.44 2.07
N ASP A 72 19.77 17.48 3.36
CA ASP A 72 20.86 17.49 4.34
C ASP A 72 21.48 16.09 4.54
N GLU A 73 20.67 15.04 4.58
CA GLU A 73 21.16 13.70 4.87
C GLU A 73 21.50 12.89 3.60
N PHE A 74 20.75 13.12 2.50
CA PHE A 74 20.94 12.36 1.27
C PHE A 74 21.55 13.18 0.12
N GLY A 75 21.75 14.49 0.31
CA GLY A 75 22.39 15.37 -0.66
C GLY A 75 21.57 15.60 -1.94
N LEU A 76 20.23 15.52 -1.84
CA LEU A 76 19.33 15.58 -2.97
C LEU A 76 18.92 17.02 -3.30
N ASP A 77 18.58 17.29 -4.57
CA ASP A 77 18.14 18.61 -5.03
C ASP A 77 16.62 18.77 -4.85
N SER A 78 16.21 19.71 -4.01
CA SER A 78 14.80 20.00 -3.73
C SER A 78 14.02 20.58 -4.91
N SER A 79 14.66 20.94 -6.01
CA SER A 79 13.99 21.41 -7.22
C SER A 79 13.19 20.31 -7.94
N HIS A 80 13.49 19.03 -7.68
CA HIS A 80 12.91 17.90 -8.39
C HIS A 80 11.49 17.50 -7.91
N TRP A 81 11.08 17.89 -6.70
CA TRP A 81 9.78 17.49 -6.16
C TRP A 81 8.90 18.65 -5.73
N SER A 82 7.60 18.37 -5.68
CA SER A 82 6.56 19.30 -5.23
C SER A 82 6.06 18.99 -3.83
N ALA A 83 6.15 17.71 -3.41
CA ALA A 83 5.76 17.28 -2.06
C ALA A 83 6.58 16.07 -1.66
N VAL A 84 6.85 15.97 -0.35
CA VAL A 84 7.56 14.87 0.30
C VAL A 84 6.79 14.48 1.55
N TYR A 85 6.55 13.19 1.71
CA TYR A 85 5.99 12.57 2.90
C TYR A 85 6.80 11.31 3.20
N GLY A 86 6.87 10.94 4.46
CA GLY A 86 7.53 9.70 4.83
C GLY A 86 7.94 9.66 6.28
N ARG A 87 8.39 8.50 6.68
CA ARG A 87 9.10 8.29 7.92
C ARG A 87 10.29 7.38 7.66
N TYR A 88 11.38 7.61 8.37
CA TYR A 88 12.60 6.84 8.25
C TYR A 88 13.25 6.66 9.63
N THR A 89 14.06 5.64 9.77
CA THR A 89 14.85 5.42 11.00
C THR A 89 16.15 6.21 10.95
N ASN A 90 16.35 7.08 11.94
CA ASN A 90 17.61 7.75 12.12
C ASN A 90 18.54 6.86 12.98
N GLY A 91 19.75 6.60 12.48
CA GLY A 91 20.74 5.80 13.17
C GLY A 91 20.80 4.34 12.72
N ARG A 92 21.28 3.45 13.61
CA ARG A 92 21.63 2.05 13.30
C ARG A 92 20.83 1.04 14.12
N PHE A 93 19.62 1.38 14.50
CA PHE A 93 18.79 0.54 15.38
C PHE A 93 17.78 -0.36 14.60
N GLY A 94 17.94 -0.46 13.32
CA GLY A 94 17.04 -1.16 12.40
C GLY A 94 16.62 -0.24 11.26
N ILE A 95 15.69 -0.72 10.43
CA ILE A 95 15.13 0.04 9.31
C ILE A 95 13.63 -0.17 9.27
N ALA A 96 12.91 0.93 9.14
CA ALA A 96 11.48 0.97 8.84
C ALA A 96 11.23 2.29 8.09
N ASP A 97 11.60 2.30 6.82
CA ASP A 97 11.63 3.52 6.03
C ASP A 97 10.57 3.48 4.93
N VAL A 98 9.76 4.53 4.87
CA VAL A 98 8.74 4.77 3.84
C VAL A 98 8.92 6.18 3.32
N PHE A 99 9.20 6.32 2.03
CA PHE A 99 9.33 7.61 1.36
C PHE A 99 8.26 7.70 0.26
N LEU A 100 7.53 8.82 0.23
CA LEU A 100 6.56 9.16 -0.80
C LEU A 100 6.93 10.54 -1.36
N ILE A 101 7.39 10.58 -2.59
CA ILE A 101 7.84 11.81 -3.22
C ILE A 101 6.98 12.08 -4.46
N ARG A 102 6.37 13.27 -4.51
CA ARG A 102 5.65 13.72 -5.70
C ARG A 102 6.58 14.59 -6.54
N PRO A 103 6.95 14.17 -7.75
CA PRO A 103 7.83 14.94 -8.63
C PRO A 103 7.14 16.25 -9.06
N ARG A 104 7.94 17.20 -9.48
CA ARG A 104 7.47 18.27 -10.35
C ARG A 104 7.33 17.72 -11.78
N PRO A 105 6.43 18.27 -12.60
CA PRO A 105 6.30 17.84 -13.99
C PRO A 105 7.65 17.88 -14.73
N GLY A 106 8.03 16.74 -15.34
CA GLY A 106 9.28 16.57 -16.07
C GLY A 106 10.49 16.17 -15.22
N HIS A 107 10.30 15.88 -13.93
CA HIS A 107 11.35 15.43 -12.99
C HIS A 107 11.09 14.03 -12.42
N GLU A 108 10.33 13.22 -13.13
CA GLU A 108 9.93 11.88 -12.70
C GLU A 108 11.16 10.94 -12.59
N ASP A 109 12.07 11.03 -13.54
CA ASP A 109 13.28 10.20 -13.55
C ASP A 109 14.27 10.63 -12.46
N GLU A 110 14.43 11.93 -12.22
CA GLU A 110 15.28 12.45 -11.14
C GLU A 110 14.76 12.04 -9.78
N VAL A 111 13.44 12.05 -9.55
CA VAL A 111 12.86 11.56 -8.30
C VAL A 111 13.11 10.05 -8.13
N ARG A 112 13.03 9.26 -9.19
CA ARG A 112 13.37 7.85 -9.14
C ARG A 112 14.83 7.65 -8.77
N GLU A 113 15.75 8.39 -9.38
CA GLU A 113 17.18 8.36 -9.06
C GLU A 113 17.44 8.80 -7.61
N CYS A 114 16.69 9.79 -7.10
CA CYS A 114 16.73 10.17 -5.70
C CYS A 114 16.39 9.00 -4.78
N LEU A 115 15.31 8.27 -5.05
CA LEU A 115 14.91 7.09 -4.25
C LEU A 115 15.95 5.97 -4.31
N GLU A 116 16.57 5.71 -5.46
CA GLU A 116 17.69 4.76 -5.59
C GLU A 116 18.90 5.22 -4.78
N THR A 117 19.21 6.52 -4.77
CA THR A 117 20.28 7.09 -3.95
C THR A 117 20.03 6.91 -2.47
N ILE A 118 18.82 7.14 -2.00
CA ILE A 118 18.40 6.89 -0.62
C ILE A 118 18.60 5.40 -0.29
N LYS A 119 18.07 4.49 -1.12
CA LYS A 119 18.21 3.04 -0.94
C LYS A 119 19.67 2.62 -0.83
N LEU A 120 20.53 3.07 -1.73
CA LEU A 120 21.96 2.78 -1.70
C LEU A 120 22.65 3.33 -0.45
N SER A 121 22.28 4.53 0.00
CA SER A 121 22.77 5.11 1.25
C SER A 121 22.44 4.23 2.46
N ARG A 122 21.19 3.74 2.54
CA ARG A 122 20.73 2.84 3.60
C ARG A 122 21.46 1.49 3.55
N MET A 123 21.61 0.88 2.38
CA MET A 123 22.39 -0.34 2.21
C MET A 123 23.85 -0.15 2.69
N ASN A 124 24.49 0.96 2.34
CA ASN A 124 25.84 1.26 2.76
C ASN A 124 25.97 1.44 4.28
N LEU A 125 24.97 2.06 4.92
CA LEU A 125 24.92 2.25 6.36
C LEU A 125 24.93 0.90 7.12
N PHE A 126 24.18 -0.10 6.62
CA PHE A 126 24.01 -1.39 7.27
C PHE A 126 24.94 -2.49 6.75
N ARG A 127 25.73 -2.24 5.70
CA ARG A 127 26.60 -3.24 5.04
C ARG A 127 27.50 -4.00 6.03
N ASN A 128 28.06 -3.31 7.02
CA ASN A 128 28.97 -3.89 7.99
C ASN A 128 28.31 -4.16 9.36
N PHE A 129 27.03 -3.84 9.49
CA PHE A 129 26.24 -3.95 10.72
C PHE A 129 24.79 -4.23 10.35
N ASP A 130 24.50 -5.49 10.03
CA ASP A 130 23.15 -5.91 9.71
C ASP A 130 22.32 -6.13 10.99
N VAL A 131 21.94 -5.03 11.62
CA VAL A 131 21.11 -5.05 12.83
C VAL A 131 19.68 -5.40 12.44
N PHE A 132 19.15 -6.48 12.99
CA PHE A 132 17.79 -6.96 12.75
C PHE A 132 17.42 -7.15 11.27
N GLY A 133 18.38 -7.54 10.43
CA GLY A 133 18.14 -7.73 9.00
C GLY A 133 17.98 -6.42 8.20
N ALA A 134 18.44 -5.29 8.75
CA ALA A 134 18.28 -3.97 8.12
C ALA A 134 18.96 -3.87 6.75
N TYR A 135 20.11 -4.55 6.54
CA TYR A 135 20.74 -4.60 5.23
C TYR A 135 19.84 -5.30 4.20
N SER A 136 19.28 -6.45 4.59
CA SER A 136 18.38 -7.22 3.72
C SER A 136 17.11 -6.44 3.39
N LEU A 137 16.52 -5.73 4.37
CA LEU A 137 15.37 -4.86 4.12
C LEU A 137 15.71 -3.71 3.18
N ALA A 138 16.89 -3.09 3.31
CA ALA A 138 17.34 -2.06 2.39
C ALA A 138 17.60 -2.62 0.98
N GLU A 139 18.31 -3.75 0.88
CA GLU A 139 18.64 -4.41 -0.40
C GLU A 139 17.38 -4.82 -1.18
N ASN A 140 16.39 -5.39 -0.48
CA ASN A 140 15.13 -5.82 -1.07
C ASN A 140 14.07 -4.70 -1.13
N GLY A 141 14.40 -3.49 -0.66
CA GLY A 141 13.50 -2.35 -0.71
C GLY A 141 12.98 -2.08 -2.11
N SER A 142 11.70 -1.81 -2.22
CA SER A 142 11.01 -1.66 -3.51
C SER A 142 10.75 -0.19 -3.84
N ILE A 143 10.94 0.16 -5.12
CA ILE A 143 10.60 1.46 -5.68
C ILE A 143 9.49 1.26 -6.71
N TYR A 144 8.39 2.00 -6.56
CA TYR A 144 7.27 1.95 -7.50
C TYR A 144 6.49 3.27 -7.50
N GLN A 145 5.61 3.42 -8.47
CA GLN A 145 4.73 4.59 -8.59
C GLN A 145 3.29 4.22 -8.20
N ARG A 146 2.62 5.14 -7.48
CA ARG A 146 1.18 5.09 -7.27
C ARG A 146 0.59 6.51 -7.34
N GLY A 147 -0.34 6.71 -8.26
CA GLY A 147 -0.83 8.05 -8.59
C GLY A 147 0.33 8.98 -8.92
N ASP A 148 0.38 10.12 -8.26
CA ASP A 148 1.41 11.13 -8.44
C ASP A 148 2.67 10.90 -7.61
N TYR A 149 2.73 9.82 -6.81
CA TYR A 149 3.83 9.56 -5.89
C TYR A 149 4.75 8.44 -6.38
N TYR A 150 6.04 8.68 -6.29
CA TYR A 150 7.08 7.66 -6.32
C TYR A 150 7.36 7.24 -4.88
N ILE A 151 7.40 5.94 -4.66
CA ILE A 151 7.40 5.34 -3.32
C ILE A 151 8.60 4.42 -3.19
N LEU A 152 9.34 4.57 -2.09
CA LEU A 152 10.36 3.61 -1.65
C LEU A 152 9.91 3.01 -0.33
N LEU A 153 9.88 1.68 -0.28
CA LEU A 153 9.61 0.90 0.94
C LEU A 153 10.85 0.10 1.32
N MET A 154 11.32 0.30 2.54
CA MET A 154 12.34 -0.51 3.20
C MET A 154 11.83 -0.81 4.62
N ILE A 155 10.83 -1.66 4.72
CA ILE A 155 10.07 -1.95 5.94
C ILE A 155 9.59 -3.39 5.91
N ASP A 156 9.44 -4.01 7.08
CA ASP A 156 8.80 -5.31 7.21
C ASP A 156 7.34 -5.26 6.77
N ASN A 157 6.79 -6.41 6.42
CA ASN A 157 5.38 -6.54 5.99
C ASN A 157 5.03 -5.61 4.80
N GLU A 158 5.91 -5.51 3.82
CA GLU A 158 5.74 -4.63 2.66
C GLU A 158 4.36 -4.77 2.00
N GLU A 159 3.80 -5.99 1.93
CA GLU A 159 2.48 -6.21 1.33
C GLU A 159 1.36 -5.51 2.13
N ALA A 160 1.40 -5.57 3.45
CA ALA A 160 0.45 -4.87 4.31
C ALA A 160 0.57 -3.35 4.12
N VAL A 161 1.81 -2.84 4.07
CA VAL A 161 2.08 -1.42 3.81
C VAL A 161 1.55 -0.99 2.45
N ARG A 162 1.76 -1.80 1.40
CA ARG A 162 1.20 -1.54 0.06
C ARG A 162 -0.33 -1.49 0.06
N ASN A 163 -0.99 -2.35 0.84
CA ASN A 163 -2.44 -2.36 0.95
C ASN A 163 -2.96 -1.08 1.63
N ILE A 164 -2.30 -0.63 2.71
CA ILE A 164 -2.62 0.66 3.34
C ILE A 164 -2.43 1.80 2.32
N LEU A 165 -1.30 1.86 1.63
CA LEU A 165 -1.05 2.88 0.62
C LEU A 165 -2.07 2.85 -0.53
N ARG A 166 -2.56 1.67 -0.91
CA ARG A 166 -3.65 1.56 -1.91
C ARG A 166 -4.96 2.15 -1.42
N THR A 167 -5.24 2.07 -0.13
CA THR A 167 -6.46 2.61 0.48
C THR A 167 -6.43 4.14 0.54
N TYR A 168 -5.27 4.72 0.85
CA TYR A 168 -5.14 6.15 1.12
C TYR A 168 -4.65 6.98 -0.07
N LEU A 169 -3.95 6.38 -1.03
CA LEU A 169 -3.43 7.09 -2.21
C LEU A 169 -4.26 6.79 -3.46
N PRO A 170 -4.61 7.81 -4.26
CA PRO A 170 -5.29 7.62 -5.54
C PRO A 170 -4.45 6.76 -6.50
N ARG A 171 -5.12 6.26 -7.55
CA ARG A 171 -4.46 5.54 -8.65
C ARG A 171 -3.74 6.50 -9.58
#